data_1695071ca33be85a52d501c595586ac8
#
_entry.id   1695071ca33be85a52d501c595586ac8
#
_cell.length_a   1.000
_cell.length_b   1.000
_cell.length_c   1.000
_cell.angle_alpha   90.00
_cell.angle_beta   90.00
_cell.angle_gamma   90.00
#
_symmetry.space_group_name_H-M   'P 1'
#
loop_
_entity.id
_entity.type
_entity.pdbx_description
1 polymer ?
#
loop_
_entity_poly.entity_id
_entity_poly.type
_entity_poly.pdbx_seq_one_letter_code
_entity_poly.pdbx_strand_id
1 'polypeptide(L)'
;KEFLDGAKVAYEMIVTGFADGDRKLLKNLLSPDVYQGFEQAISEREQRDERMQFSFVGIDDATIVSAEQKDREAMVTVRIVAQIISAVVKPDDTVVDGDPETVVEVKDVWTFARDTRSRDPNWKLAGTESEDA
;
A
#
# COMPACT_ATOMS: atom_id res chain seq x y z
N LYS A 1 -14.65 3.80 -13.09
CA LYS A 1 -14.06 5.11 -12.84
C LYS A 1 -14.10 5.51 -11.37
N GLU A 2 -15.27 5.39 -10.76
CA GLU A 2 -15.39 5.65 -9.32
C GLU A 2 -14.52 4.70 -8.50
N PHE A 3 -14.43 3.44 -8.94
CA PHE A 3 -13.59 2.48 -8.24
C PHE A 3 -12.13 2.93 -8.29
N LEU A 4 -11.64 3.36 -9.47
CA LEU A 4 -10.25 3.79 -9.59
C LEU A 4 -9.95 5.02 -8.74
N ASP A 5 -10.88 5.95 -8.63
CA ASP A 5 -10.70 7.12 -7.78
C ASP A 5 -10.52 6.68 -6.32
N GLY A 6 -11.36 5.74 -5.86
CA GLY A 6 -11.25 5.21 -4.51
C GLY A 6 -9.96 4.42 -4.31
N ALA A 7 -9.54 3.64 -5.31
CA ALA A 7 -8.32 2.86 -5.23
C ALA A 7 -7.09 3.77 -5.12
N LYS A 8 -7.08 4.88 -5.84
CA LYS A 8 -5.97 5.85 -5.76
C LYS A 8 -5.87 6.46 -4.36
N VAL A 9 -7.00 6.83 -3.78
CA VAL A 9 -7.03 7.37 -2.42
C VAL A 9 -6.54 6.32 -1.43
N ALA A 10 -7.03 5.08 -1.55
CA ALA A 10 -6.60 4.00 -0.68
C ALA A 10 -5.12 3.71 -0.82
N TYR A 11 -4.60 3.74 -2.04
CA TYR A 11 -3.18 3.51 -2.29
C TYR A 11 -2.33 4.51 -1.51
N GLU A 12 -2.65 5.80 -1.65
CA GLU A 12 -1.89 6.84 -0.94
C GLU A 12 -1.99 6.66 0.56
N MET A 13 -3.18 6.39 1.08
CA MET A 13 -3.37 6.18 2.52
C MET A 13 -2.57 4.99 3.03
N ILE A 14 -2.55 3.90 2.27
CA ILE A 14 -1.89 2.67 2.71
C ILE A 14 -0.36 2.84 2.69
N VAL A 15 0.20 3.37 1.60
CA VAL A 15 1.66 3.52 1.54
C VAL A 15 2.16 4.54 2.56
N THR A 16 1.41 5.61 2.78
CA THR A 16 1.76 6.62 3.79
C THR A 16 1.60 6.04 5.20
N GLY A 17 0.52 5.30 5.43
CA GLY A 17 0.28 4.66 6.72
C GLY A 17 1.35 3.64 7.06
N PHE A 18 1.80 2.88 6.07
CA PHE A 18 2.90 1.94 6.28
C PHE A 18 4.19 2.66 6.65
N ALA A 19 4.50 3.75 5.94
CA ALA A 19 5.69 4.53 6.24
C ALA A 19 5.64 5.10 7.66
N ASP A 20 4.46 5.56 8.09
CA ASP A 20 4.27 6.15 9.41
C ASP A 20 4.13 5.11 10.52
N GLY A 21 3.97 3.85 10.17
CA GLY A 21 3.72 2.80 11.16
C GLY A 21 2.34 2.88 11.77
N ASP A 22 1.36 3.40 11.03
CA ASP A 22 -0.01 3.61 11.52
C ASP A 22 -0.81 2.31 11.42
N ARG A 23 -0.66 1.47 12.43
CA ARG A 23 -1.29 0.15 12.45
C ARG A 23 -2.81 0.21 12.46
N LYS A 24 -3.37 1.20 13.13
CA LYS A 24 -4.82 1.33 13.23
C LYS A 24 -5.44 1.62 11.87
N LEU A 25 -4.85 2.54 11.13
CA LEU A 25 -5.29 2.86 9.77
C LEU A 25 -5.19 1.64 8.87
N LEU A 26 -4.04 0.97 8.91
CA LEU A 26 -3.78 -0.18 8.06
C LEU A 26 -4.73 -1.33 8.35
N LYS A 27 -5.05 -1.56 9.62
CA LYS A 27 -5.95 -2.63 10.01
C LYS A 27 -7.33 -2.46 9.39
N ASN A 28 -7.77 -1.23 9.19
CA ASN A 28 -9.05 -0.93 8.58
C ASN A 28 -9.06 -1.09 7.06
N LEU A 29 -7.91 -0.96 6.43
CA LEU A 29 -7.81 -0.94 4.97
C LEU A 29 -7.29 -2.24 4.37
N LEU A 30 -6.68 -3.11 5.18
CA LEU A 30 -6.04 -4.33 4.70
C LEU A 30 -6.81 -5.56 5.15
N SER A 31 -6.77 -6.61 4.31
CA SER A 31 -7.25 -7.92 4.74
C SER A 31 -6.34 -8.41 5.87
N PRO A 32 -6.83 -9.36 6.69
CA PRO A 32 -6.00 -9.87 7.81
C PRO A 32 -4.63 -10.40 7.37
N ASP A 33 -4.58 -11.12 6.26
CA ASP A 33 -3.31 -11.67 5.78
C ASP A 33 -2.34 -10.59 5.34
N VAL A 34 -2.83 -9.61 4.59
CA VAL A 34 -1.98 -8.50 4.13
C VAL A 34 -1.56 -7.65 5.32
N TYR A 35 -2.48 -7.40 6.25
CA TYR A 35 -2.14 -6.63 7.46
C TYR A 35 -1.01 -7.29 8.24
N GLN A 36 -1.05 -8.62 8.37
CA GLN A 36 -0.06 -9.35 9.14
C GLN A 36 1.35 -9.14 8.58
N GLY A 37 1.49 -9.18 7.24
CA GLY A 37 2.77 -8.94 6.60
C GLY A 37 3.26 -7.50 6.79
N PHE A 38 2.35 -6.53 6.67
CA PHE A 38 2.69 -5.12 6.88
C PHE A 38 3.10 -4.87 8.32
N GLU A 39 2.34 -5.43 9.27
CA GLU A 39 2.61 -5.26 10.68
C GLU A 39 3.97 -5.86 11.06
N GLN A 40 4.28 -7.02 10.50
CA GLN A 40 5.57 -7.65 10.75
C GLN A 40 6.72 -6.78 10.24
N ALA A 41 6.58 -6.21 9.06
CA ALA A 41 7.61 -5.34 8.50
C ALA A 41 7.80 -4.07 9.35
N ILE A 42 6.69 -3.50 9.84
CA ILE A 42 6.76 -2.33 10.72
C ILE A 42 7.47 -2.69 12.02
N SER A 43 7.12 -3.84 12.62
CA SER A 43 7.74 -4.28 13.88
C SER A 43 9.24 -4.52 13.71
N GLU A 44 9.65 -5.16 12.62
CA GLU A 44 11.06 -5.41 12.37
C GLU A 44 11.84 -4.10 12.21
N ARG A 45 11.23 -3.14 11.51
CA ARG A 45 11.85 -1.83 11.34
C ARG A 45 12.04 -1.13 12.68
N GLU A 46 11.02 -1.19 13.54
CA GLU A 46 11.09 -0.60 14.88
C GLU A 46 12.15 -1.27 15.74
N GLN A 47 12.28 -2.59 15.64
CA GLN A 47 13.29 -3.33 16.40
C GLN A 47 14.71 -2.96 16.00
N ARG A 48 14.89 -2.50 14.77
CA ARG A 48 16.19 -2.04 14.27
C ARG A 48 16.40 -0.55 14.52
N ASP A 49 15.48 0.10 15.23
CA ASP A 49 15.51 1.56 15.44
C ASP A 49 15.57 2.33 14.14
N GLU A 50 14.88 1.82 13.13
CA GLU A 50 14.81 2.47 11.82
C GLU A 50 13.43 3.09 11.63
N ARG A 51 13.41 4.20 10.87
CA ARG A 51 12.16 4.82 10.47
C ARG A 51 12.18 5.11 8.99
N MET A 52 11.02 5.29 8.41
CA MET A 52 10.94 5.67 6.99
C MET A 52 10.75 7.18 6.88
N GLN A 53 11.58 7.80 6.03
CA GLN A 53 11.30 9.13 5.52
C GLN A 53 10.58 8.93 4.20
N PHE A 54 9.35 9.39 4.12
CA PHE A 54 8.51 9.07 2.98
C PHE A 54 7.71 10.28 2.54
N SER A 55 7.68 10.52 1.23
CA SER A 55 6.80 11.53 0.64
C SER A 55 6.12 10.94 -0.56
N PHE A 56 4.80 11.07 -0.59
CA PHE A 56 4.01 10.64 -1.73
C PHE A 56 3.92 11.81 -2.71
N VAL A 57 4.45 11.62 -3.92
CA VAL A 57 4.47 12.69 -4.91
C VAL A 57 3.20 12.67 -5.75
N GLY A 58 2.82 11.52 -6.26
CA GLY A 58 1.59 11.41 -7.02
C GLY A 58 1.45 10.09 -7.75
N ILE A 59 0.28 9.88 -8.32
CA ILE A 59 0.00 8.72 -9.15
C ILE A 59 0.00 9.15 -10.61
N ASP A 60 0.83 8.49 -11.42
CA ASP A 60 0.90 8.76 -12.85
C ASP A 60 -0.17 8.01 -13.61
N ASP A 61 -0.47 6.79 -13.19
CA ASP A 61 -1.43 5.94 -13.90
C ASP A 61 -2.03 4.91 -12.96
N ALA A 62 -3.30 4.60 -13.17
CA ALA A 62 -3.99 3.53 -12.46
C ALA A 62 -4.95 2.86 -13.45
N THR A 63 -4.79 1.56 -13.65
CA THR A 63 -5.54 0.82 -14.65
C THR A 63 -6.09 -0.46 -14.03
N ILE A 64 -7.36 -0.77 -14.28
CA ILE A 64 -7.93 -2.05 -13.87
C ILE A 64 -7.38 -3.14 -14.79
N VAL A 65 -6.72 -4.12 -14.19
CA VAL A 65 -6.13 -5.26 -14.91
C VAL A 65 -7.13 -6.40 -15.00
N SER A 66 -7.87 -6.65 -13.93
CA SER A 66 -8.89 -7.69 -13.91
C SER A 66 -9.95 -7.39 -12.88
N ALA A 67 -11.12 -7.95 -13.08
CA ALA A 67 -12.22 -7.85 -12.13
C ALA A 67 -12.92 -9.19 -12.15
N GLU A 68 -13.11 -9.76 -10.96
CA GLU A 68 -13.72 -11.09 -10.82
C GLU A 68 -14.72 -11.08 -9.68
N GLN A 69 -15.71 -11.93 -9.80
CA GLN A 69 -16.59 -12.23 -8.68
C GLN A 69 -16.69 -13.73 -8.56
N LYS A 70 -16.36 -14.24 -7.40
CA LYS A 70 -16.43 -15.67 -7.13
C LYS A 70 -17.18 -15.87 -5.82
N ASP A 71 -18.26 -16.59 -5.86
CA ASP A 71 -19.14 -16.81 -4.71
C ASP A 71 -19.62 -15.47 -4.17
N ARG A 72 -19.17 -15.09 -2.97
CA ARG A 72 -19.56 -13.82 -2.36
C ARG A 72 -18.47 -12.77 -2.40
N GLU A 73 -17.36 -13.07 -3.06
CA GLU A 73 -16.24 -12.15 -3.03
C GLU A 73 -16.05 -11.50 -4.39
N ALA A 74 -16.06 -10.19 -4.40
CA ALA A 74 -15.69 -9.41 -5.58
C ALA A 74 -14.23 -8.99 -5.44
N MET A 75 -13.45 -9.14 -6.50
CA MET A 75 -12.03 -8.78 -6.52
C MET A 75 -11.72 -7.94 -7.72
N VAL A 76 -10.97 -6.87 -7.51
CA VAL A 76 -10.51 -6.00 -8.60
C VAL A 76 -9.02 -5.80 -8.45
N THR A 77 -8.28 -6.10 -9.51
CA THR A 77 -6.83 -5.93 -9.53
C THR A 77 -6.49 -4.68 -10.33
N VAL A 78 -5.68 -3.82 -9.74
CA VAL A 78 -5.32 -2.52 -10.31
C VAL A 78 -3.81 -2.42 -10.42
N ARG A 79 -3.35 -1.96 -11.57
CA ARG A 79 -1.93 -1.63 -11.76
C ARG A 79 -1.78 -0.14 -11.51
N ILE A 80 -0.88 0.21 -10.61
CA ILE A 80 -0.66 1.61 -10.21
C ILE A 80 0.80 1.99 -10.46
N VAL A 81 0.99 3.09 -11.15
CA VAL A 81 2.32 3.68 -11.36
C VAL A 81 2.35 4.98 -10.57
N ALA A 82 3.27 5.09 -9.63
CA ALA A 82 3.33 6.23 -8.72
C ALA A 82 4.74 6.75 -8.59
N GLN A 83 4.84 8.01 -8.12
CA GLN A 83 6.11 8.66 -7.83
C GLN A 83 6.19 8.89 -6.34
N ILE A 84 7.29 8.46 -5.73
CA ILE A 84 7.50 8.61 -4.30
C ILE A 84 8.94 9.00 -4.01
N ILE A 85 9.15 9.49 -2.79
CA ILE A 85 10.49 9.64 -2.21
C ILE A 85 10.49 8.78 -0.97
N SER A 86 11.44 7.86 -0.85
CA SER A 86 11.44 6.93 0.28
C SER A 86 12.86 6.57 0.69
N ALA A 87 13.10 6.62 1.99
CA ALA A 87 14.37 6.18 2.57
C ALA A 87 14.11 5.58 3.94
N VAL A 88 14.94 4.62 4.33
CA VAL A 88 14.95 4.08 5.67
C VAL A 88 16.17 4.65 6.38
N VAL A 89 15.96 5.24 7.54
CA VAL A 89 17.02 5.94 8.26
C VAL A 89 17.08 5.51 9.72
N LYS A 90 18.26 5.63 10.29
CA LYS A 90 18.52 5.38 11.70
C LYS A 90 18.30 6.66 12.51
N PRO A 91 18.29 6.58 13.86
CA PRO A 91 18.06 7.77 14.69
C PRO A 91 19.06 8.90 14.45
N ASP A 92 20.27 8.58 13.99
CA ASP A 92 21.27 9.60 13.67
C ASP A 92 21.19 10.09 12.21
N ASP A 93 20.07 9.76 11.54
CA ASP A 93 19.79 10.11 10.14
C ASP A 93 20.69 9.42 9.12
N THR A 94 21.42 8.38 9.53
CA THR A 94 22.16 7.55 8.58
C THR A 94 21.16 6.81 7.69
N VAL A 95 21.29 6.94 6.37
CA VAL A 95 20.44 6.26 5.40
C VAL A 95 20.91 4.81 5.25
N VAL A 96 20.01 3.87 5.51
CA VAL A 96 20.31 2.44 5.35
C VAL A 96 19.72 1.86 4.07
N ASP A 97 18.71 2.53 3.50
CA ASP A 97 18.10 2.09 2.26
C ASP A 97 17.38 3.28 1.61
N GLY A 98 17.34 3.30 0.28
CA GLY A 98 16.67 4.34 -0.47
C GLY A 98 17.46 5.64 -0.54
N ASP A 99 16.78 6.72 -0.94
CA ASP A 99 17.38 8.03 -1.09
C ASP A 99 16.34 9.09 -0.71
N PRO A 100 16.59 9.86 0.37
CA PRO A 100 15.61 10.82 0.84
C PRO A 100 15.44 12.04 -0.06
N GLU A 101 16.25 12.17 -1.11
CA GLU A 101 16.21 13.35 -1.99
C GLU A 101 15.86 13.03 -3.44
N THR A 102 15.58 11.77 -3.75
CA THR A 102 15.34 11.36 -5.13
C THR A 102 13.92 10.81 -5.30
N VAL A 103 13.20 11.37 -6.27
CA VAL A 103 11.90 10.84 -6.67
C VAL A 103 12.14 9.57 -7.47
N VAL A 104 11.43 8.51 -7.10
CA VAL A 104 11.52 7.24 -7.84
C VAL A 104 10.12 6.83 -8.28
N GLU A 105 10.07 6.12 -9.39
CA GLU A 105 8.83 5.54 -9.89
C GLU A 105 8.67 4.14 -9.33
N VAL A 106 7.47 3.84 -8.82
CA VAL A 106 7.13 2.50 -8.37
C VAL A 106 5.94 1.99 -9.17
N LYS A 107 5.94 0.69 -9.41
CA LYS A 107 4.88 0.04 -10.17
C LYS A 107 4.34 -1.12 -9.33
N ASP A 108 3.10 -0.99 -8.91
CA ASP A 108 2.46 -1.95 -8.04
C ASP A 108 1.23 -2.54 -8.70
N VAL A 109 0.99 -3.81 -8.43
CA VAL A 109 -0.25 -4.47 -8.84
C VAL A 109 -0.94 -4.91 -7.56
N TRP A 110 -2.06 -4.26 -7.24
CA TRP A 110 -2.78 -4.47 -6.00
C TRP A 110 -4.15 -5.03 -6.28
N THR A 111 -4.55 -6.02 -5.48
CA THR A 111 -5.87 -6.63 -5.57
C THR A 111 -6.70 -6.20 -4.37
N PHE A 112 -7.85 -5.60 -4.65
CA PHE A 112 -8.82 -5.22 -3.63
C PHE A 112 -9.96 -6.22 -3.64
N ALA A 113 -10.48 -6.54 -2.47
CA ALA A 113 -11.57 -7.50 -2.32
C ALA A 113 -12.65 -6.95 -1.42
N ARG A 114 -13.87 -7.40 -1.67
CA ARG A 114 -15.02 -7.03 -0.88
C ARG A 114 -15.96 -8.21 -0.79
N ASP A 115 -16.47 -8.48 0.43
CA ASP A 115 -17.51 -9.47 0.63
C ASP A 115 -18.84 -8.83 0.22
N THR A 116 -19.45 -9.33 -0.86
CA THR A 116 -20.65 -8.74 -1.42
C THR A 116 -21.88 -8.95 -0.51
N ARG A 117 -21.78 -9.83 0.48
CA ARG A 117 -22.86 -10.05 1.45
C ARG A 117 -22.67 -9.25 2.72
N SER A 118 -21.51 -8.63 2.90
CA SER A 118 -21.23 -7.81 4.07
C SER A 118 -21.97 -6.48 3.97
N ARG A 119 -22.35 -5.93 5.11
CA ARG A 119 -22.90 -4.59 5.18
C ARG A 119 -21.85 -3.52 4.98
N ASP A 120 -20.58 -3.89 5.17
CA ASP A 120 -19.46 -2.98 4.97
C ASP A 120 -19.22 -2.83 3.47
N PRO A 121 -19.45 -1.65 2.88
CA PRO A 121 -19.27 -1.45 1.45
C PRO A 121 -17.80 -1.24 1.07
N ASN A 122 -16.91 -1.17 2.04
CA ASN A 122 -15.52 -0.81 1.78
C ASN A 122 -14.72 -1.99 1.26
N TRP A 123 -13.83 -1.71 0.34
CA TRP A 123 -12.90 -2.68 -0.19
C TRP A 123 -11.67 -2.76 0.71
N LYS A 124 -11.10 -3.96 0.81
CA LYS A 124 -9.86 -4.18 1.56
C LYS A 124 -8.77 -4.58 0.59
N LEU A 125 -7.54 -4.15 0.86
CA LEU A 125 -6.41 -4.63 0.08
C LEU A 125 -6.15 -6.08 0.45
N ALA A 126 -6.26 -6.98 -0.52
CA ALA A 126 -6.17 -8.42 -0.30
C ALA A 126 -4.93 -9.05 -0.92
N GLY A 127 -4.21 -8.31 -1.76
CA GLY A 127 -2.99 -8.82 -2.36
C GLY A 127 -2.14 -7.71 -2.93
N THR A 128 -0.82 -7.90 -2.89
CA THR A 128 0.13 -6.92 -3.42
C THR A 128 1.21 -7.63 -4.22
N GLU A 129 1.61 -7.02 -5.32
CA GLU A 129 2.76 -7.44 -6.11
C GLU A 129 3.46 -6.21 -6.64
N SER A 130 4.77 -6.32 -6.85
CA SER A 130 5.55 -5.23 -7.43
C SER A 130 6.03 -5.64 -8.82
N GLU A 131 5.98 -4.72 -9.77
CA GLU A 131 6.51 -4.94 -11.11
C GLU A 131 7.94 -4.41 -11.27
N ASP A 132 8.54 -3.94 -10.19
CA ASP A 132 9.87 -3.33 -10.23
C ASP A 132 11.01 -4.36 -10.17
N ALA A 133 10.69 -5.60 -10.28
CA ALA A 133 11.68 -6.67 -10.19
C ALA A 133 12.77 -6.58 -11.25
#